data_b7ba907f5b0f30f5508543617b37e00c
#
_entry.id   b7ba907f5b0f30f5508543617b37e00c
#
_cell.length_a   1.000
_cell.length_b   1.000
_cell.length_c   1.000
_cell.angle_alpha   90.00
_cell.angle_beta   90.00
_cell.angle_gamma   90.00
#
_symmetry.space_group_name_H-M   'P 1'
#
loop_
_entity.id
_entity.type
_entity.pdbx_description
1 polymer ?
#
loop_
_entity_poly.entity_id
_entity_poly.type
_entity_poly.pdbx_seq_one_letter_code
_entity_poly.pdbx_strand_id
1 'polypeptide(L)'
;MKKKICLALLVSVFTSLSLFSQTVEDVNIKKLGPANLNYRKEAKRIMIADFQVNYQTALTLEDEKKGGKMWRGGIKGDAKASITVVLDGLNPDNLQTLTDQLYAEYVADLKSQGFEIAPIEELWNNKAYEKNREERWELKAGNGPEQGKEFGVILTRPSTQKFVVARRTVDKENGGPLSGLADYEQGTENKVINQKTGYIFNKVVLDVIVFENSQSELSRTLNRHAGSAQVKAETTFKISESSTNRFGMGTFFSKGGVEVADVMERQKFEAGQNADTDRLGTDMGVLRVWRVEDREKANFATVKCDPALYLKGAELGVGAFLKGTVQAMADKAN
;
A
#
# COMPACT_ATOMS: atom_id res chain seq x y z
N MET A 1 21.93 -74.10 -20.71
CA MET A 1 20.95 -73.25 -20.01
C MET A 1 21.56 -71.85 -19.85
N LYS A 2 21.15 -70.86 -20.67
CA LYS A 2 21.68 -69.49 -20.62
C LYS A 2 20.62 -68.61 -19.96
N LYS A 3 20.84 -68.11 -18.74
CA LYS A 3 19.96 -67.16 -18.06
C LYS A 3 20.19 -65.74 -18.66
N LYS A 4 19.14 -65.19 -19.26
CA LYS A 4 19.07 -63.81 -19.72
C LYS A 4 18.70 -62.93 -18.53
N ILE A 5 19.61 -62.06 -18.11
CA ILE A 5 19.39 -61.03 -17.10
C ILE A 5 18.82 -59.81 -17.87
N CYS A 6 17.56 -59.47 -17.63
CA CYS A 6 16.97 -58.23 -18.08
C CYS A 6 17.32 -57.12 -17.09
N LEU A 7 18.18 -56.22 -17.54
CA LEU A 7 18.51 -54.98 -16.82
C LEU A 7 17.43 -53.95 -17.09
N ALA A 8 16.55 -53.72 -16.13
CA ALA A 8 15.55 -52.68 -16.22
C ALA A 8 16.22 -51.34 -15.89
N LEU A 9 16.40 -50.50 -16.89
CA LEU A 9 16.89 -49.10 -16.71
C LEU A 9 15.74 -48.25 -16.18
N LEU A 10 15.77 -47.95 -14.89
CA LEU A 10 14.86 -47.01 -14.24
C LEU A 10 15.34 -45.61 -14.59
N VAL A 11 14.77 -44.98 -15.61
CA VAL A 11 15.00 -43.55 -15.92
C VAL A 11 14.17 -42.76 -14.93
N SER A 12 14.80 -42.31 -13.83
CA SER A 12 14.24 -41.31 -12.94
C SER A 12 14.32 -39.95 -13.61
N VAL A 13 13.19 -39.49 -14.17
CA VAL A 13 13.02 -38.10 -14.59
C VAL A 13 12.97 -37.24 -13.33
N PHE A 14 14.11 -36.73 -12.92
CA PHE A 14 14.18 -35.61 -11.99
C PHE A 14 13.63 -34.39 -12.73
N THR A 15 12.33 -34.14 -12.61
CA THR A 15 11.79 -32.81 -12.84
C THR A 15 12.37 -31.91 -11.75
N SER A 16 13.39 -31.15 -12.10
CA SER A 16 13.88 -30.04 -11.28
C SER A 16 12.76 -29.00 -11.23
N LEU A 17 11.90 -29.10 -10.23
CA LEU A 17 11.10 -27.99 -9.78
C LEU A 17 12.09 -26.94 -9.31
N SER A 18 12.33 -25.93 -10.16
CA SER A 18 12.99 -24.71 -9.74
C SER A 18 12.11 -24.08 -8.65
N LEU A 19 12.41 -24.37 -7.41
CA LEU A 19 11.87 -23.67 -6.27
C LEU A 19 12.44 -22.24 -6.36
N PHE A 20 11.73 -21.35 -7.05
CA PHE A 20 11.97 -19.92 -6.91
C PHE A 20 11.72 -19.58 -5.44
N SER A 21 12.79 -19.46 -4.70
CA SER A 21 12.73 -19.03 -3.31
C SER A 21 12.57 -17.52 -3.31
N GLN A 22 11.36 -17.05 -3.07
CA GLN A 22 11.14 -15.63 -2.83
C GLN A 22 12.02 -15.16 -1.68
N THR A 23 12.73 -14.06 -1.87
CA THR A 23 13.63 -13.49 -0.88
C THR A 23 13.21 -12.07 -0.55
N VAL A 24 13.27 -11.74 0.73
CA VAL A 24 13.04 -10.39 1.23
C VAL A 24 14.39 -9.70 1.34
N GLU A 25 14.50 -8.49 0.83
CA GLU A 25 15.67 -7.64 1.03
C GLU A 25 15.77 -7.17 2.49
N ASP A 26 16.95 -6.70 2.88
CA ASP A 26 17.21 -6.22 4.24
C ASP A 26 16.25 -5.10 4.65
N VAL A 27 15.48 -5.33 5.72
CA VAL A 27 14.48 -4.39 6.21
C VAL A 27 15.14 -3.29 7.04
N ASN A 28 15.17 -2.08 6.51
CA ASN A 28 15.81 -0.94 7.17
C ASN A 28 14.79 -0.12 7.97
N ILE A 29 14.44 -0.58 9.17
CA ILE A 29 13.46 0.09 10.02
C ILE A 29 14.02 1.39 10.58
N LYS A 30 13.28 2.47 10.36
CA LYS A 30 13.51 3.80 10.91
C LYS A 30 12.35 4.20 11.82
N LYS A 31 12.62 5.16 12.70
CA LYS A 31 11.62 5.73 13.60
C LYS A 31 11.53 7.24 13.39
N LEU A 32 10.32 7.72 13.19
CA LEU A 32 9.95 9.14 13.24
C LEU A 32 9.22 9.41 14.56
N GLY A 33 9.47 10.56 15.17
CA GLY A 33 8.83 10.99 16.41
C GLY A 33 9.84 11.49 17.43
N PRO A 34 9.40 11.91 18.63
CA PRO A 34 10.27 12.45 19.66
C PRO A 34 11.44 11.54 20.00
N ALA A 35 12.62 12.11 20.19
CA ALA A 35 13.83 11.33 20.53
C ALA A 35 13.71 10.58 21.86
N ASN A 36 12.91 11.13 22.79
CA ASN A 36 12.80 10.68 24.18
C ASN A 36 11.64 9.69 24.41
N LEU A 37 11.14 9.01 23.37
CA LEU A 37 10.17 7.95 23.57
C LEU A 37 10.77 6.85 24.42
N ASN A 38 10.32 6.77 25.66
CA ASN A 38 10.74 5.79 26.62
C ASN A 38 9.56 4.89 26.99
N TYR A 39 9.39 3.83 26.25
CA TYR A 39 8.34 2.83 26.51
C TYR A 39 8.57 2.05 27.80
N ARG A 40 9.74 2.14 28.43
CA ARG A 40 10.05 1.48 29.70
C ARG A 40 9.16 1.94 30.87
N LYS A 41 8.64 3.16 30.77
CA LYS A 41 7.73 3.73 31.77
C LYS A 41 6.26 3.43 31.54
N GLU A 42 5.94 2.92 30.35
CA GLU A 42 4.58 2.56 29.98
C GLU A 42 4.25 1.14 30.46
N ALA A 43 2.98 0.88 30.66
CA ALA A 43 2.52 -0.49 30.90
C ALA A 43 2.87 -1.34 29.68
N LYS A 44 3.30 -2.61 29.92
CA LYS A 44 3.53 -3.58 28.84
C LYS A 44 2.21 -4.08 28.22
N ARG A 45 1.33 -3.13 27.90
CA ARG A 45 0.04 -3.36 27.26
C ARG A 45 -0.07 -2.53 25.99
N ILE A 46 -0.56 -3.13 24.93
CA ILE A 46 -0.74 -2.49 23.62
C ILE A 46 -2.20 -2.49 23.25
N MET A 47 -2.70 -1.32 22.87
CA MET A 47 -4.03 -1.12 22.31
C MET A 47 -3.93 -1.01 20.79
N ILE A 48 -4.32 -2.05 20.06
CA ILE A 48 -4.36 -2.03 18.59
C ILE A 48 -5.64 -1.32 18.15
N ALA A 49 -5.51 -0.04 17.83
CA ALA A 49 -6.63 0.82 17.45
C ALA A 49 -7.11 0.56 16.00
N ASP A 50 -6.17 0.30 15.08
CA ASP A 50 -6.46 -0.11 13.71
C ASP A 50 -5.33 -0.98 13.17
N PHE A 51 -5.69 -1.93 12.29
CA PHE A 51 -4.78 -2.73 11.50
C PHE A 51 -5.34 -2.83 10.09
N GLN A 52 -4.68 -2.17 9.14
CA GLN A 52 -5.19 -2.04 7.78
C GLN A 52 -4.10 -2.43 6.79
N VAL A 53 -4.48 -3.22 5.79
CA VAL A 53 -3.63 -3.54 4.64
C VAL A 53 -4.31 -3.03 3.38
N ASN A 54 -3.58 -2.23 2.62
CA ASN A 54 -3.97 -1.70 1.32
C ASN A 54 -3.21 -2.48 0.24
N TYR A 55 -3.93 -3.19 -0.61
CA TYR A 55 -3.37 -3.94 -1.73
C TYR A 55 -3.62 -3.18 -3.01
N GLN A 56 -2.57 -2.71 -3.66
CA GLN A 56 -2.68 -2.05 -4.96
C GLN A 56 -3.00 -3.09 -6.04
N THR A 57 -4.05 -2.83 -6.81
CA THR A 57 -4.49 -3.65 -7.94
C THR A 57 -4.47 -2.90 -9.26
N ALA A 58 -4.34 -1.58 -9.22
CA ALA A 58 -4.17 -0.77 -10.42
C ALA A 58 -3.39 0.51 -10.12
N LEU A 59 -2.78 1.08 -11.16
CA LEU A 59 -2.13 2.38 -11.13
C LEU A 59 -2.53 3.16 -12.37
N THR A 60 -3.00 4.39 -12.20
CA THR A 60 -3.21 5.34 -13.29
C THR A 60 -2.22 6.48 -13.17
N LEU A 61 -1.47 6.74 -14.23
CA LEU A 61 -0.55 7.86 -14.34
C LEU A 61 -1.01 8.80 -15.45
N GLU A 62 -0.97 10.09 -15.17
CA GLU A 62 -1.29 11.15 -16.14
C GLU A 62 -0.19 12.21 -16.13
N ASP A 63 0.16 12.72 -17.31
CA ASP A 63 1.01 13.89 -17.50
C ASP A 63 0.34 14.81 -18.52
N GLU A 64 0.18 16.08 -18.16
CA GLU A 64 -0.40 17.11 -19.03
C GLU A 64 0.58 18.27 -19.16
N LYS A 65 0.88 18.65 -20.39
CA LYS A 65 1.71 19.80 -20.72
C LYS A 65 0.88 20.80 -21.50
N LYS A 66 0.64 21.97 -20.90
CA LYS A 66 -0.01 23.08 -21.59
C LYS A 66 0.89 23.59 -22.70
N GLY A 67 0.28 23.81 -23.85
CA GLY A 67 0.91 24.48 -24.96
C GLY A 67 1.21 25.94 -24.67
N GLY A 68 1.94 26.58 -25.56
CA GLY A 68 2.29 27.99 -25.40
C GLY A 68 3.15 28.54 -26.54
N LYS A 69 3.46 29.83 -26.46
CA LYS A 69 4.36 30.47 -27.45
C LYS A 69 5.78 29.95 -27.31
N MET A 70 6.36 29.55 -28.41
CA MET A 70 7.78 29.19 -28.47
C MET A 70 8.65 30.45 -28.62
N TRP A 71 9.90 30.38 -28.13
CA TRP A 71 10.86 31.47 -28.19
C TRP A 71 11.09 32.04 -29.60
N ARG A 72 10.86 31.24 -30.65
CA ARG A 72 11.05 31.65 -32.06
C ARG A 72 9.74 31.89 -32.80
N GLY A 73 8.63 32.19 -32.13
CA GLY A 73 7.40 32.65 -32.75
C GLY A 73 6.42 31.54 -33.20
N GLY A 74 6.66 30.29 -32.82
CA GLY A 74 5.69 29.20 -33.03
C GLY A 74 4.72 29.04 -31.83
N ILE A 75 3.58 28.40 -32.07
CA ILE A 75 2.64 27.99 -31.03
C ILE A 75 2.69 26.47 -30.93
N LYS A 76 2.89 25.94 -29.72
CA LYS A 76 2.74 24.50 -29.43
C LYS A 76 1.36 24.25 -28.86
N GLY A 77 0.72 23.19 -29.30
CA GLY A 77 -0.51 22.67 -28.71
C GLY A 77 -0.28 21.99 -27.35
N ASP A 78 -1.36 21.66 -26.69
CA ASP A 78 -1.35 20.87 -25.45
C ASP A 78 -0.96 19.43 -25.76
N ALA A 79 -0.26 18.77 -24.84
CA ALA A 79 0.06 17.35 -24.92
C ALA A 79 -0.43 16.68 -23.64
N LYS A 80 -1.11 15.53 -23.77
CA LYS A 80 -1.56 14.72 -22.64
C LYS A 80 -1.18 13.26 -22.86
N ALA A 81 -0.55 12.66 -21.84
CA ALA A 81 -0.24 11.23 -21.80
C ALA A 81 -0.91 10.61 -20.58
N SER A 82 -1.49 9.44 -20.75
CA SER A 82 -2.12 8.68 -19.68
C SER A 82 -1.91 7.20 -19.90
N ILE A 83 -1.69 6.47 -18.81
CA ILE A 83 -1.65 5.01 -18.81
C ILE A 83 -2.33 4.47 -17.55
N THR A 84 -3.11 3.42 -17.72
CA THR A 84 -3.67 2.64 -16.62
C THR A 84 -3.15 1.21 -16.71
N VAL A 85 -2.48 0.74 -15.65
CA VAL A 85 -2.01 -0.64 -15.53
C VAL A 85 -2.84 -1.33 -14.44
N VAL A 86 -3.34 -2.54 -14.72
CA VAL A 86 -4.21 -3.30 -13.82
C VAL A 86 -3.62 -4.67 -13.58
N LEU A 87 -3.67 -5.12 -12.36
CA LEU A 87 -3.31 -6.48 -11.95
C LEU A 87 -4.53 -7.40 -12.11
N ASP A 88 -4.35 -8.50 -12.81
CA ASP A 88 -5.36 -9.55 -13.02
C ASP A 88 -4.92 -10.85 -12.36
N GLY A 89 -5.89 -11.61 -11.85
CA GLY A 89 -5.68 -12.93 -11.26
C GLY A 89 -5.84 -12.97 -9.73
N LEU A 90 -5.98 -11.85 -9.03
CA LEU A 90 -6.20 -11.85 -7.59
C LEU A 90 -7.67 -12.09 -7.23
N ASN A 91 -7.90 -12.98 -6.27
CA ASN A 91 -9.19 -13.09 -5.60
C ASN A 91 -9.17 -12.24 -4.32
N PRO A 92 -10.07 -11.24 -4.18
CA PRO A 92 -10.15 -10.40 -3.00
C PRO A 92 -10.35 -11.15 -1.68
N ASP A 93 -11.06 -12.27 -1.67
CA ASP A 93 -11.30 -13.08 -0.47
C ASP A 93 -10.00 -13.70 0.08
N ASN A 94 -9.04 -14.02 -0.81
CA ASN A 94 -7.73 -14.50 -0.39
C ASN A 94 -6.92 -13.40 0.31
N LEU A 95 -7.12 -12.12 -0.06
CA LEU A 95 -6.47 -10.99 0.59
C LEU A 95 -7.01 -10.79 2.01
N GLN A 96 -8.31 -11.03 2.22
CA GLN A 96 -8.89 -11.01 3.56
C GLN A 96 -8.30 -12.11 4.43
N THR A 97 -8.23 -13.34 3.92
CA THR A 97 -7.63 -14.48 4.63
C THR A 97 -6.18 -14.22 5.01
N LEU A 98 -5.40 -13.67 4.08
CA LEU A 98 -4.01 -13.28 4.35
C LEU A 98 -3.92 -12.20 5.43
N THR A 99 -4.80 -11.20 5.40
CA THR A 99 -4.81 -10.13 6.40
C THR A 99 -5.12 -10.68 7.80
N ASP A 100 -6.05 -11.62 7.91
CA ASP A 100 -6.36 -12.30 9.17
C ASP A 100 -5.16 -13.08 9.72
N GLN A 101 -4.43 -13.78 8.85
CA GLN A 101 -3.20 -14.48 9.20
C GLN A 101 -2.11 -13.50 9.69
N LEU A 102 -1.82 -12.45 8.90
CA LEU A 102 -0.81 -11.44 9.24
C LEU A 102 -1.10 -10.77 10.59
N TYR A 103 -2.37 -10.50 10.87
CA TYR A 103 -2.78 -9.96 12.16
C TYR A 103 -2.54 -10.94 13.31
N ALA A 104 -2.88 -12.21 13.13
CA ALA A 104 -2.65 -13.23 14.14
C ALA A 104 -1.15 -13.40 14.46
N GLU A 105 -0.30 -13.39 13.44
CA GLU A 105 1.16 -13.43 13.57
C GLU A 105 1.70 -12.18 14.28
N TYR A 106 1.21 -10.99 13.89
CA TYR A 106 1.57 -9.74 14.55
C TYR A 106 1.23 -9.71 16.05
N VAL A 107 0.05 -10.18 16.42
CA VAL A 107 -0.36 -10.32 17.83
C VAL A 107 0.53 -11.32 18.56
N ALA A 108 0.88 -12.43 17.92
CA ALA A 108 1.80 -13.43 18.49
C ALA A 108 3.19 -12.83 18.72
N ASP A 109 3.72 -12.06 17.78
CA ASP A 109 5.02 -11.38 17.91
C ASP A 109 5.01 -10.38 19.07
N LEU A 110 3.97 -9.55 19.20
CA LEU A 110 3.83 -8.64 20.33
C LEU A 110 3.81 -9.38 21.67
N LYS A 111 3.05 -10.47 21.76
CA LYS A 111 3.00 -11.31 22.98
C LYS A 111 4.36 -11.97 23.29
N SER A 112 5.10 -12.40 22.27
CA SER A 112 6.43 -12.98 22.44
C SER A 112 7.43 -12.00 23.04
N GLN A 113 7.25 -10.70 22.78
CA GLN A 113 8.03 -9.60 23.38
C GLN A 113 7.51 -9.19 24.78
N GLY A 114 6.54 -9.92 25.34
CA GLY A 114 5.99 -9.70 26.69
C GLY A 114 4.91 -8.62 26.77
N PHE A 115 4.28 -8.24 25.64
CA PHE A 115 3.17 -7.31 25.64
C PHE A 115 1.82 -8.03 25.76
N GLU A 116 0.93 -7.46 26.57
CA GLU A 116 -0.48 -7.83 26.64
C GLU A 116 -1.26 -6.98 25.63
N ILE A 117 -2.26 -7.58 24.97
CA ILE A 117 -3.15 -6.84 24.07
C ILE A 117 -4.35 -6.35 24.88
N ALA A 118 -4.52 -5.03 24.93
CA ALA A 118 -5.66 -4.42 25.61
C ALA A 118 -6.95 -4.58 24.77
N PRO A 119 -8.10 -4.84 25.39
CA PRO A 119 -9.35 -4.98 24.68
C PRO A 119 -9.81 -3.64 24.09
N ILE A 120 -10.35 -3.67 22.87
CA ILE A 120 -10.73 -2.47 22.10
C ILE A 120 -11.80 -1.63 22.79
N GLU A 121 -12.58 -2.23 23.68
CA GLU A 121 -13.60 -1.58 24.47
C GLU A 121 -13.02 -0.48 25.39
N GLU A 122 -11.78 -0.65 25.86
CA GLU A 122 -11.09 0.38 26.64
C GLU A 122 -10.84 1.64 25.80
N LEU A 123 -10.50 1.46 24.52
CA LEU A 123 -10.33 2.57 23.57
C LEU A 123 -11.67 3.19 23.21
N TRP A 124 -12.67 2.37 22.89
CA TRP A 124 -14.00 2.83 22.54
C TRP A 124 -14.63 3.68 23.64
N ASN A 125 -14.43 3.32 24.90
CA ASN A 125 -14.95 4.03 26.06
C ASN A 125 -14.08 5.21 26.52
N ASN A 126 -12.96 5.49 25.81
CA ASN A 126 -12.11 6.61 26.14
C ASN A 126 -12.82 7.95 25.87
N LYS A 127 -12.66 8.90 26.81
CA LYS A 127 -13.26 10.25 26.73
C LYS A 127 -12.90 11.03 25.45
N ALA A 128 -11.77 10.73 24.82
CA ALA A 128 -11.37 11.37 23.57
C ALA A 128 -12.33 11.05 22.42
N TYR A 129 -12.99 9.87 22.46
CA TYR A 129 -13.97 9.43 21.47
C TYR A 129 -15.42 9.75 21.86
N GLU A 130 -15.69 10.24 23.06
CA GLU A 130 -17.04 10.45 23.58
C GLU A 130 -17.81 11.53 22.79
N LYS A 131 -17.11 12.62 22.41
CA LYS A 131 -17.74 13.71 21.68
C LYS A 131 -18.07 13.32 20.25
N ASN A 132 -19.36 13.32 19.90
CA ASN A 132 -19.89 12.95 18.59
C ASN A 132 -19.49 11.52 18.16
N ARG A 133 -19.44 10.60 19.11
CA ARG A 133 -19.01 9.22 18.87
C ARG A 133 -19.80 8.58 17.72
N GLU A 134 -21.10 8.55 17.84
CA GLU A 134 -22.01 7.92 16.87
C GLU A 134 -21.93 8.52 15.45
N GLU A 135 -21.60 9.80 15.36
CA GLU A 135 -21.50 10.51 14.07
C GLU A 135 -20.15 10.32 13.38
N ARG A 136 -19.09 10.17 14.17
CA ARG A 136 -17.71 10.24 13.67
C ARG A 136 -16.94 8.93 13.72
N TRP A 137 -17.36 8.03 14.60
CA TRP A 137 -16.62 6.80 14.88
C TRP A 137 -17.54 5.59 14.82
N GLU A 138 -16.97 4.46 14.50
CA GLU A 138 -17.62 3.17 14.59
C GLU A 138 -16.65 2.09 15.04
N LEU A 139 -17.19 1.06 15.70
CA LEU A 139 -16.47 -0.19 15.93
C LEU A 139 -16.71 -1.10 14.73
N LYS A 140 -15.69 -1.27 13.90
CA LYS A 140 -15.77 -2.01 12.67
C LYS A 140 -14.81 -3.19 12.67
N ALA A 141 -15.30 -4.39 12.38
CA ALA A 141 -14.48 -5.54 12.01
C ALA A 141 -14.24 -5.55 10.50
N GLY A 142 -13.24 -6.26 10.02
CA GLY A 142 -13.10 -6.57 8.61
C GLY A 142 -14.23 -7.49 8.17
N ASN A 143 -15.10 -7.01 7.29
CA ASN A 143 -16.23 -7.77 6.75
C ASN A 143 -15.98 -8.20 5.29
N GLY A 144 -14.72 -8.34 4.91
CA GLY A 144 -14.27 -8.58 3.56
C GLY A 144 -13.55 -7.37 2.97
N PRO A 145 -13.06 -7.51 1.74
CA PRO A 145 -12.35 -6.45 1.04
C PRO A 145 -13.24 -5.23 0.78
N GLU A 146 -12.69 -4.04 1.01
CA GLU A 146 -13.34 -2.76 0.75
C GLU A 146 -12.57 -1.98 -0.32
N GLN A 147 -13.25 -1.07 -1.00
CA GLN A 147 -12.58 -0.10 -1.87
C GLN A 147 -11.70 0.82 -1.02
N GLY A 148 -10.41 0.91 -1.34
CA GLY A 148 -9.49 1.85 -0.73
C GLY A 148 -9.83 3.32 -1.03
N LYS A 149 -9.04 4.24 -0.50
CA LYS A 149 -9.20 5.68 -0.76
C LYS A 149 -8.89 6.03 -2.20
N GLU A 150 -7.94 5.33 -2.80
CA GLU A 150 -7.48 5.57 -4.16
C GLU A 150 -8.05 4.53 -5.11
N PHE A 151 -8.16 4.90 -6.39
CA PHE A 151 -8.51 3.96 -7.45
C PHE A 151 -7.49 2.82 -7.50
N GLY A 152 -7.97 1.59 -7.66
CA GLY A 152 -7.10 0.42 -7.79
C GLY A 152 -6.44 -0.03 -6.47
N VAL A 153 -7.04 0.30 -5.33
CA VAL A 153 -6.60 -0.18 -4.02
C VAL A 153 -7.73 -0.94 -3.34
N ILE A 154 -7.45 -2.14 -2.91
CA ILE A 154 -8.31 -2.95 -2.05
C ILE A 154 -7.81 -2.82 -0.61
N LEU A 155 -8.70 -2.41 0.28
CA LEU A 155 -8.44 -2.28 1.71
C LEU A 155 -9.05 -3.47 2.45
N THR A 156 -8.26 -4.08 3.32
CA THR A 156 -8.72 -5.13 4.24
C THR A 156 -8.35 -4.80 5.68
N ARG A 157 -9.18 -5.25 6.61
CA ARG A 157 -8.92 -5.29 8.05
C ARG A 157 -9.17 -6.69 8.58
N PRO A 158 -8.51 -7.10 9.67
CA PRO A 158 -8.79 -8.40 10.28
C PRO A 158 -10.27 -8.57 10.63
N SER A 159 -10.83 -9.75 10.28
CA SER A 159 -12.22 -10.10 10.57
C SER A 159 -12.43 -10.55 12.03
N THR A 160 -11.35 -10.92 12.70
CA THR A 160 -11.34 -11.52 14.03
C THR A 160 -11.47 -10.52 15.17
N GLN A 161 -11.32 -9.23 14.89
CA GLN A 161 -11.39 -8.16 15.89
C GLN A 161 -12.07 -6.92 15.33
N LYS A 162 -12.66 -6.12 16.20
CA LYS A 162 -13.16 -4.78 15.88
C LYS A 162 -12.07 -3.73 16.11
N PHE A 163 -12.15 -2.66 15.34
CA PHE A 163 -11.25 -1.51 15.40
C PHE A 163 -12.09 -0.23 15.51
N VAL A 164 -11.51 0.83 16.09
CA VAL A 164 -12.14 2.15 16.14
C VAL A 164 -11.82 2.91 14.87
N VAL A 165 -12.79 2.99 13.97
CA VAL A 165 -12.63 3.56 12.63
C VAL A 165 -13.41 4.86 12.52
N ALA A 166 -12.82 5.86 11.88
CA ALA A 166 -13.51 7.09 11.54
C ALA A 166 -14.58 6.83 10.47
N ARG A 167 -15.82 7.25 10.72
CA ARG A 167 -16.89 7.18 9.70
C ARG A 167 -16.54 8.09 8.54
N ARG A 168 -16.56 7.53 7.32
CA ARG A 168 -16.46 8.32 6.10
C ARG A 168 -17.81 8.99 5.88
N THR A 169 -17.90 10.29 6.10
CA THR A 169 -19.06 11.05 5.65
C THR A 169 -19.00 11.18 4.13
N VAL A 170 -19.92 10.50 3.44
CA VAL A 170 -20.06 10.52 1.98
C VAL A 170 -20.49 11.90 1.47
N ASP A 171 -21.00 12.75 2.36
CA ASP A 171 -21.56 14.05 2.02
C ASP A 171 -20.56 15.18 2.16
N LYS A 172 -19.72 15.36 1.15
CA LYS A 172 -19.20 16.69 0.81
C LYS A 172 -18.79 16.73 -0.66
N GLU A 173 -19.78 16.85 -1.53
CA GLU A 173 -19.60 17.41 -2.89
C GLU A 173 -19.02 18.83 -2.89
N ASN A 174 -18.96 19.48 -1.73
CA ASN A 174 -18.35 20.79 -1.54
C ASN A 174 -17.07 20.66 -0.72
N GLY A 175 -16.02 20.12 -1.36
CA GLY A 175 -14.68 20.11 -0.83
C GLY A 175 -14.15 21.53 -0.61
N GLY A 176 -14.45 22.11 0.54
CA GLY A 176 -13.65 23.22 1.05
C GLY A 176 -12.24 22.75 1.37
N PRO A 177 -11.22 23.64 1.37
CA PRO A 177 -9.81 23.30 1.54
C PRO A 177 -9.45 22.68 2.89
N LEU A 178 -10.42 22.37 3.72
CA LEU A 178 -10.31 21.71 5.03
C LEU A 178 -11.11 20.42 4.98
N SER A 179 -10.59 19.42 4.31
CA SER A 179 -11.05 18.04 4.46
C SER A 179 -10.62 17.51 5.83
N GLY A 180 -11.15 18.10 6.89
CA GLY A 180 -10.70 17.94 8.29
C GLY A 180 -10.98 16.60 8.94
N LEU A 181 -11.20 15.51 8.20
CA LEU A 181 -11.34 14.19 8.80
C LEU A 181 -10.01 13.59 9.21
N ALA A 182 -8.98 13.72 8.37
CA ALA A 182 -7.64 13.23 8.70
C ALA A 182 -7.06 13.98 9.90
N ASP A 183 -7.24 15.29 9.96
CA ASP A 183 -6.79 16.13 11.09
C ASP A 183 -7.58 15.81 12.37
N TYR A 184 -8.88 15.50 12.24
CA TYR A 184 -9.71 15.15 13.39
C TYR A 184 -9.36 13.77 13.96
N GLU A 185 -9.13 12.78 13.09
CA GLU A 185 -8.72 11.43 13.47
C GLU A 185 -7.37 11.51 14.21
N GLN A 186 -6.38 12.11 13.59
CA GLN A 186 -5.05 12.29 14.20
C GLN A 186 -5.10 13.12 15.47
N GLY A 187 -5.93 14.16 15.51
CA GLY A 187 -6.14 14.99 16.70
C GLY A 187 -6.74 14.21 17.88
N THR A 188 -7.68 13.30 17.62
CA THR A 188 -8.29 12.42 18.62
C THR A 188 -7.30 11.37 19.11
N GLU A 189 -6.60 10.70 18.19
CA GLU A 189 -5.54 9.74 18.51
C GLU A 189 -4.44 10.37 19.39
N ASN A 190 -4.00 11.58 19.05
CA ASN A 190 -3.01 12.31 19.84
C ASN A 190 -3.52 12.64 21.26
N LYS A 191 -4.82 12.91 21.42
CA LYS A 191 -5.42 13.09 22.77
C LYS A 191 -5.37 11.80 23.57
N VAL A 192 -5.66 10.65 22.97
CA VAL A 192 -5.54 9.33 23.63
C VAL A 192 -4.09 9.07 24.04
N ILE A 193 -3.15 9.27 23.11
CA ILE A 193 -1.73 9.02 23.35
C ILE A 193 -1.18 9.89 24.49
N ASN A 194 -1.64 11.13 24.61
CA ASN A 194 -1.20 12.05 25.68
C ASN A 194 -1.89 11.78 27.04
N GLN A 195 -2.87 10.87 27.11
CA GLN A 195 -3.48 10.47 28.36
C GLN A 195 -2.68 9.32 28.99
N LYS A 196 -2.71 9.23 30.31
CA LYS A 196 -2.17 8.08 31.04
C LYS A 196 -3.20 6.95 31.02
N THR A 197 -3.32 6.27 29.89
CA THR A 197 -4.34 5.22 29.66
C THR A 197 -3.93 3.85 30.19
N GLY A 198 -2.65 3.67 30.55
CA GLY A 198 -2.12 2.37 30.97
C GLY A 198 -1.88 1.37 29.82
N TYR A 199 -1.91 1.85 28.57
CA TYR A 199 -1.54 1.09 27.38
C TYR A 199 -0.82 1.99 26.36
N ILE A 200 -0.01 1.37 25.50
CA ILE A 200 0.60 2.00 24.33
C ILE A 200 -0.39 1.92 23.18
N PHE A 201 -0.81 3.07 22.65
CA PHE A 201 -1.65 3.15 21.45
C PHE A 201 -0.88 2.60 20.23
N ASN A 202 -1.50 1.73 19.46
CA ASN A 202 -0.91 1.17 18.26
C ASN A 202 -1.85 1.30 17.05
N LYS A 203 -1.30 1.66 15.91
CA LYS A 203 -2.00 1.72 14.62
C LYS A 203 -1.07 1.26 13.51
N VAL A 204 -1.54 0.30 12.72
CA VAL A 204 -0.82 -0.29 11.60
C VAL A 204 -1.51 0.07 10.31
N VAL A 205 -0.74 0.62 9.35
CA VAL A 205 -1.19 0.87 7.98
C VAL A 205 -0.11 0.34 7.05
N LEU A 206 -0.48 -0.59 6.19
CA LEU A 206 0.41 -1.28 5.27
C LEU A 206 -0.05 -1.05 3.84
N ASP A 207 0.89 -0.72 2.96
CA ASP A 207 0.64 -0.52 1.54
C ASP A 207 1.49 -1.52 0.75
N VAL A 208 0.84 -2.54 0.19
CA VAL A 208 1.45 -3.53 -0.72
C VAL A 208 1.31 -2.98 -2.13
N ILE A 209 2.41 -2.59 -2.77
CA ILE A 209 2.41 -2.00 -4.10
C ILE A 209 3.00 -2.95 -5.13
N VAL A 210 2.40 -2.95 -6.31
CA VAL A 210 2.76 -3.80 -7.46
C VAL A 210 3.12 -2.98 -8.70
N PHE A 211 2.80 -1.70 -8.69
CA PHE A 211 3.12 -0.76 -9.76
C PHE A 211 3.69 0.51 -9.19
N GLU A 212 4.71 1.05 -9.85
CA GLU A 212 5.25 2.36 -9.50
C GLU A 212 5.53 3.21 -10.73
N ASN A 213 5.62 4.52 -10.51
CA ASN A 213 6.04 5.45 -11.53
C ASN A 213 7.57 5.39 -11.66
N SER A 214 8.06 4.83 -12.77
CA SER A 214 9.49 4.70 -13.04
C SER A 214 10.13 5.97 -13.61
N GLN A 215 9.36 7.04 -13.79
CA GLN A 215 9.88 8.31 -14.29
C GLN A 215 10.57 9.09 -13.17
N SER A 216 11.88 9.30 -13.30
CA SER A 216 12.64 10.10 -12.33
C SER A 216 12.17 11.56 -12.30
N GLU A 217 12.26 12.21 -11.13
CA GLU A 217 11.94 13.64 -10.99
C GLU A 217 12.77 14.52 -11.92
N LEU A 218 14.03 14.16 -12.16
CA LEU A 218 14.91 14.85 -13.10
C LEU A 218 14.36 14.78 -14.53
N SER A 219 13.94 13.59 -14.95
CA SER A 219 13.31 13.37 -16.26
C SER A 219 12.02 14.17 -16.40
N ARG A 220 11.18 14.19 -15.36
CA ARG A 220 9.94 15.00 -15.30
C ARG A 220 10.22 16.49 -15.43
N THR A 221 11.29 16.97 -14.79
CA THR A 221 11.69 18.39 -14.82
C THR A 221 12.25 18.79 -16.17
N LEU A 222 13.09 17.96 -16.77
CA LEU A 222 13.68 18.22 -18.11
C LEU A 222 12.60 18.20 -19.19
N ASN A 223 11.63 17.31 -19.11
CA ASN A 223 10.53 17.20 -20.07
C ASN A 223 9.50 18.32 -19.94
N ARG A 224 9.52 19.12 -18.86
CA ARG A 224 8.58 20.24 -18.67
C ARG A 224 8.62 21.27 -19.82
N HIS A 225 9.76 21.44 -20.45
CA HIS A 225 9.96 22.44 -21.52
C HIS A 225 9.88 21.88 -22.94
N ALA A 226 9.78 20.58 -23.09
CA ALA A 226 9.88 19.91 -24.40
C ALA A 226 8.55 19.85 -25.17
N GLY A 227 7.40 20.23 -24.57
CA GLY A 227 6.09 20.13 -25.21
C GLY A 227 5.67 18.70 -25.56
N SER A 228 6.16 17.75 -24.79
CA SER A 228 5.76 16.34 -24.87
C SER A 228 5.34 15.87 -23.47
N ALA A 229 4.18 15.22 -23.37
CA ALA A 229 3.72 14.55 -22.20
C ALA A 229 4.20 13.08 -22.25
N GLN A 230 4.68 12.56 -21.14
CA GLN A 230 5.13 11.17 -21.03
C GLN A 230 4.89 10.63 -19.64
N VAL A 231 4.39 9.42 -19.56
CA VAL A 231 4.23 8.65 -18.31
C VAL A 231 4.89 7.28 -18.47
N LYS A 232 5.48 6.80 -17.39
CA LYS A 232 6.15 5.50 -17.34
C LYS A 232 5.75 4.79 -16.05
N ALA A 233 5.20 3.59 -16.20
CA ALA A 233 4.93 2.69 -15.10
C ALA A 233 5.81 1.44 -15.22
N GLU A 234 6.14 0.84 -14.09
CA GLU A 234 6.76 -0.49 -14.06
C GLU A 234 6.17 -1.36 -12.97
N THR A 235 6.25 -2.67 -13.19
CA THR A 235 5.88 -3.64 -12.15
C THR A 235 6.97 -3.70 -11.10
N THR A 236 6.53 -3.77 -9.86
CA THR A 236 7.37 -3.98 -8.68
C THR A 236 6.64 -4.92 -7.73
N PHE A 237 7.26 -5.37 -6.67
CA PHE A 237 6.55 -5.96 -5.54
C PHE A 237 7.25 -5.56 -4.25
N LYS A 238 6.63 -4.67 -3.52
CA LYS A 238 7.20 -4.20 -2.25
C LYS A 238 6.14 -3.72 -1.27
N ILE A 239 6.47 -3.78 0.01
CA ILE A 239 5.78 -3.02 1.04
C ILE A 239 6.30 -1.59 0.96
N SER A 240 5.40 -0.65 0.70
CA SER A 240 5.76 0.75 0.46
C SER A 240 6.46 1.37 1.66
N GLU A 241 7.31 2.35 1.42
CA GLU A 241 7.90 3.19 2.48
C GLU A 241 6.86 4.07 3.20
N SER A 242 5.65 4.24 2.62
CA SER A 242 4.49 4.86 3.28
C SER A 242 3.86 3.97 4.36
N SER A 243 4.19 2.66 4.37
CA SER A 243 3.72 1.74 5.39
C SER A 243 4.25 2.11 6.75
N THR A 244 3.36 2.11 7.74
CA THR A 244 3.69 2.56 9.09
C THR A 244 3.15 1.61 10.15
N ASN A 245 3.95 1.44 11.21
CA ASN A 245 3.53 0.84 12.47
C ASN A 245 3.78 1.87 13.57
N ARG A 246 2.72 2.48 14.07
CA ARG A 246 2.78 3.55 15.07
C ARG A 246 2.56 3.00 16.47
N PHE A 247 3.48 3.29 17.36
CA PHE A 247 3.38 3.00 18.80
C PHE A 247 3.42 4.32 19.58
N GLY A 248 2.29 4.74 20.13
CA GLY A 248 2.16 6.04 20.78
C GLY A 248 2.57 7.18 19.84
N MET A 249 3.53 8.00 20.29
CA MET A 249 4.08 9.12 19.49
C MET A 249 5.14 8.69 18.49
N GLY A 250 5.59 7.42 18.50
CA GLY A 250 6.63 6.91 17.59
C GLY A 250 6.02 6.19 16.39
N THR A 251 6.42 6.61 15.19
CA THR A 251 6.04 5.94 13.95
C THR A 251 7.26 5.21 13.37
N PHE A 252 7.12 3.92 13.17
CA PHE A 252 8.13 3.07 12.55
C PHE A 252 7.77 2.82 11.09
N PHE A 253 8.76 2.87 10.23
CA PHE A 253 8.63 2.66 8.79
C PHE A 253 9.92 2.05 8.23
N SER A 254 9.87 1.48 7.03
CA SER A 254 11.06 1.00 6.31
C SER A 254 11.53 2.05 5.33
N LYS A 255 12.79 2.49 5.45
CA LYS A 255 13.38 3.40 4.48
C LYS A 255 13.63 2.65 3.16
N GLY A 256 12.99 3.10 2.09
CA GLY A 256 13.00 2.46 0.78
C GLY A 256 11.93 1.38 0.59
N GLY A 257 11.16 1.08 1.65
CA GLY A 257 10.19 -0.02 1.63
C GLY A 257 10.82 -1.37 1.94
N VAL A 258 10.11 -2.46 1.65
CA VAL A 258 10.59 -3.84 1.76
C VAL A 258 10.32 -4.54 0.44
N GLU A 259 11.32 -4.70 -0.38
CA GLU A 259 11.21 -5.41 -1.66
C GLU A 259 11.19 -6.92 -1.45
N VAL A 260 10.39 -7.60 -2.26
CA VAL A 260 10.33 -9.07 -2.31
C VAL A 260 10.59 -9.50 -3.74
N ALA A 261 11.67 -10.23 -3.93
CA ALA A 261 12.07 -10.73 -5.23
C ALA A 261 11.20 -11.92 -5.67
N ASP A 262 11.16 -12.16 -6.98
CA ASP A 262 10.54 -13.33 -7.62
C ASP A 262 9.03 -13.50 -7.36
N VAL A 263 8.32 -12.40 -7.09
CA VAL A 263 6.86 -12.40 -6.97
C VAL A 263 6.20 -12.18 -8.33
N MET A 264 6.73 -11.26 -9.12
CA MET A 264 6.22 -10.98 -10.46
C MET A 264 7.34 -10.53 -11.40
N GLU A 265 7.10 -10.73 -12.68
CA GLU A 265 8.04 -10.33 -13.73
C GLU A 265 8.09 -8.80 -13.85
N ARG A 266 9.30 -8.25 -13.99
CA ARG A 266 9.47 -6.82 -14.24
C ARG A 266 9.04 -6.48 -15.65
N GLN A 267 8.03 -5.63 -15.79
CA GLN A 267 7.51 -5.12 -17.04
C GLN A 267 7.47 -3.59 -17.00
N LYS A 268 7.72 -2.95 -18.14
CA LYS A 268 7.68 -1.49 -18.26
C LYS A 268 6.59 -1.09 -19.25
N PHE A 269 5.85 -0.05 -18.88
CA PHE A 269 4.76 0.50 -19.64
C PHE A 269 5.01 1.98 -19.86
N GLU A 270 4.88 2.44 -21.10
CA GLU A 270 5.11 3.84 -21.44
C GLU A 270 3.97 4.35 -22.32
N ALA A 271 3.53 5.56 -22.02
CA ALA A 271 2.66 6.31 -22.91
C ALA A 271 3.19 7.72 -23.09
N GLY A 272 3.11 8.23 -24.30
CA GLY A 272 3.59 9.56 -24.60
C GLY A 272 2.83 10.19 -25.76
N GLN A 273 2.67 11.51 -25.71
CA GLN A 273 2.15 12.32 -26.78
C GLN A 273 3.04 13.55 -26.99
N ASN A 274 3.43 13.77 -28.24
CA ASN A 274 4.08 15.02 -28.62
C ASN A 274 3.03 16.03 -29.07
N ALA A 275 3.16 17.25 -28.59
CA ALA A 275 2.33 18.34 -29.10
C ALA A 275 2.56 18.56 -30.59
N ASP A 276 1.50 18.54 -31.38
CA ASP A 276 1.55 18.87 -32.80
C ASP A 276 1.83 20.37 -32.94
N THR A 277 2.85 20.73 -33.70
CA THR A 277 3.24 22.12 -33.91
C THR A 277 2.44 22.79 -35.02
N ASP A 278 1.72 22.01 -35.82
CA ASP A 278 1.04 22.51 -37.03
C ASP A 278 -0.48 22.60 -36.90
N ARG A 279 -1.07 22.13 -35.81
CA ARG A 279 -2.50 22.24 -35.57
C ARG A 279 -2.84 23.38 -34.64
N LEU A 280 -3.29 24.47 -35.22
CA LEU A 280 -4.10 25.54 -34.59
C LEU A 280 -5.52 25.04 -34.36
N GLY A 281 -5.72 23.95 -33.83
CA GLY A 281 -7.05 23.41 -33.60
C GLY A 281 -6.90 22.33 -32.55
N THR A 282 -7.12 22.73 -31.37
CA THR A 282 -7.23 21.83 -30.26
C THR A 282 -8.41 20.91 -30.49
N ASP A 283 -8.17 19.64 -30.68
CA ASP A 283 -9.05 18.67 -30.07
C ASP A 283 -8.93 18.94 -28.57
N MET A 284 -9.77 19.83 -28.05
CA MET A 284 -9.92 20.00 -26.61
C MET A 284 -10.23 18.63 -26.07
N GLY A 285 -9.22 17.99 -25.51
CA GLY A 285 -9.38 16.75 -24.78
C GLY A 285 -10.36 17.03 -23.65
N VAL A 286 -11.62 16.77 -23.91
CA VAL A 286 -12.63 16.68 -22.87
C VAL A 286 -12.01 15.79 -21.79
N LEU A 287 -11.98 16.26 -20.56
CA LEU A 287 -11.71 15.44 -19.39
C LEU A 287 -12.60 14.21 -19.48
N ARG A 288 -12.06 13.15 -20.06
CA ARG A 288 -12.81 11.91 -20.18
C ARG A 288 -12.73 11.22 -18.83
N VAL A 289 -13.83 11.29 -18.12
CA VAL A 289 -14.11 10.31 -17.10
C VAL A 289 -14.10 8.96 -17.84
N TRP A 290 -13.14 8.13 -17.54
CA TRP A 290 -12.97 6.82 -18.17
C TRP A 290 -14.22 5.98 -17.94
N ARG A 291 -15.07 5.86 -18.97
CA ARG A 291 -16.11 4.85 -19.00
C ARG A 291 -15.47 3.52 -19.43
N VAL A 292 -16.06 2.42 -18.98
CA VAL A 292 -15.61 1.06 -19.36
C VAL A 292 -15.51 0.91 -20.88
N GLU A 293 -16.34 1.64 -21.63
CA GLU A 293 -16.41 1.66 -23.09
C GLU A 293 -15.19 2.35 -23.77
N ASP A 294 -14.47 3.20 -23.04
CA ASP A 294 -13.28 3.89 -23.56
C ASP A 294 -11.98 3.12 -23.29
N ARG A 295 -12.04 1.97 -22.63
CA ARG A 295 -10.84 1.14 -22.28
C ARG A 295 -10.04 0.71 -23.51
N GLU A 296 -10.67 0.52 -24.65
CA GLU A 296 -9.98 0.13 -25.88
C GLU A 296 -9.18 1.27 -26.52
N LYS A 297 -9.48 2.53 -26.18
CA LYS A 297 -8.81 3.71 -26.71
C LYS A 297 -7.80 4.32 -25.75
N ALA A 298 -7.79 3.88 -24.50
CA ALA A 298 -6.83 4.27 -23.50
C ALA A 298 -5.58 3.40 -23.61
N ASN A 299 -4.43 3.96 -23.23
CA ASN A 299 -3.25 3.17 -22.97
C ASN A 299 -3.50 2.35 -21.69
N PHE A 300 -4.10 1.18 -21.89
CA PHE A 300 -4.50 0.27 -20.83
C PHE A 300 -3.68 -1.00 -20.95
N ALA A 301 -3.05 -1.40 -19.87
CA ALA A 301 -2.28 -2.64 -19.81
C ALA A 301 -2.78 -3.52 -18.66
N THR A 302 -2.77 -4.82 -18.89
CA THR A 302 -3.12 -5.81 -17.86
C THR A 302 -1.92 -6.69 -17.59
N VAL A 303 -1.56 -6.81 -16.32
CA VAL A 303 -0.49 -7.70 -15.84
C VAL A 303 -1.15 -8.88 -15.16
N LYS A 304 -0.84 -10.08 -15.63
CA LYS A 304 -1.27 -11.31 -14.96
C LYS A 304 -0.30 -11.63 -13.83
N CYS A 305 -0.82 -11.94 -12.67
CA CYS A 305 -0.03 -12.46 -11.56
C CYS A 305 -0.40 -13.89 -11.23
N ASP A 306 0.55 -14.62 -10.67
CA ASP A 306 0.29 -15.88 -9.99
C ASP A 306 -0.21 -15.55 -8.57
N PRO A 307 -1.48 -15.89 -8.22
CA PRO A 307 -2.02 -15.58 -6.90
C PRO A 307 -1.23 -16.18 -5.75
N ALA A 308 -0.68 -17.38 -5.94
CA ALA A 308 0.08 -18.06 -4.88
C ALA A 308 1.41 -17.33 -4.61
N LEU A 309 2.11 -16.92 -5.68
CA LEU A 309 3.35 -16.13 -5.54
C LEU A 309 3.06 -14.75 -4.94
N TYR A 310 1.97 -14.11 -5.35
CA TYR A 310 1.56 -12.83 -4.79
C TYR A 310 1.29 -12.91 -3.29
N LEU A 311 0.43 -13.85 -2.88
CA LEU A 311 0.06 -14.02 -1.47
C LEU A 311 1.28 -14.35 -0.61
N LYS A 312 2.15 -15.23 -1.10
CA LYS A 312 3.39 -15.59 -0.40
C LYS A 312 4.35 -14.41 -0.30
N GLY A 313 4.50 -13.62 -1.38
CA GLY A 313 5.30 -12.40 -1.38
C GLY A 313 4.78 -11.38 -0.38
N ALA A 314 3.47 -11.16 -0.32
CA ALA A 314 2.84 -10.25 0.64
C ALA A 314 3.02 -10.75 2.09
N GLU A 315 2.84 -12.04 2.35
CA GLU A 315 3.10 -12.66 3.65
C GLU A 315 4.55 -12.40 4.10
N LEU A 316 5.51 -12.67 3.24
CA LEU A 316 6.94 -12.49 3.54
C LEU A 316 7.30 -11.00 3.78
N GLY A 317 6.90 -10.12 2.87
CA GLY A 317 7.26 -8.70 2.94
C GLY A 317 6.59 -8.00 4.14
N VAL A 318 5.28 -8.20 4.32
CA VAL A 318 4.54 -7.64 5.45
C VAL A 318 5.04 -8.24 6.77
N GLY A 319 5.22 -9.56 6.83
CA GLY A 319 5.74 -10.23 8.02
C GLY A 319 7.11 -9.70 8.44
N ALA A 320 8.03 -9.51 7.48
CA ALA A 320 9.36 -8.94 7.74
C ALA A 320 9.27 -7.49 8.26
N PHE A 321 8.41 -6.65 7.66
CA PHE A 321 8.17 -5.28 8.12
C PHE A 321 7.61 -5.26 9.56
N LEU A 322 6.55 -6.03 9.82
CA LEU A 322 5.90 -6.05 11.13
C LEU A 322 6.85 -6.55 12.21
N LYS A 323 7.54 -7.66 11.96
CA LYS A 323 8.53 -8.21 12.89
C LYS A 323 9.68 -7.24 13.17
N GLY A 324 10.20 -6.58 12.14
CA GLY A 324 11.24 -5.56 12.30
C GLY A 324 10.79 -4.37 13.14
N THR A 325 9.53 -3.89 12.93
CA THR A 325 8.99 -2.76 13.71
C THR A 325 8.67 -3.14 15.16
N VAL A 326 8.16 -4.35 15.41
CA VAL A 326 7.93 -4.87 16.77
C VAL A 326 9.25 -4.99 17.53
N GLN A 327 10.30 -5.57 16.91
CA GLN A 327 11.62 -5.68 17.51
C GLN A 327 12.20 -4.30 17.83
N ALA A 328 12.16 -3.37 16.86
CA ALA A 328 12.68 -2.01 17.05
C ALA A 328 11.92 -1.23 18.15
N MET A 329 10.65 -1.53 18.41
CA MET A 329 9.88 -0.99 19.52
C MET A 329 10.26 -1.67 20.83
N ALA A 330 10.34 -3.00 20.85
CA ALA A 330 10.68 -3.79 22.03
C ALA A 330 12.07 -3.42 22.59
N ASP A 331 13.08 -3.22 21.73
CA ASP A 331 14.43 -2.77 22.12
C ASP A 331 14.41 -1.42 22.87
N LYS A 332 13.37 -0.62 22.69
CA LYS A 332 13.18 0.65 23.40
C LYS A 332 12.32 0.52 24.67
N ALA A 333 11.61 -0.59 24.80
CA ALA A 333 10.73 -0.89 25.94
C ALA A 333 11.45 -1.72 27.03
N ASN A 334 12.50 -2.41 26.68
CA ASN A 334 13.39 -3.17 27.56
C ASN A 334 14.63 -2.37 27.92
#